data_02df4a1a51e71cb8acabed61e847f7f9
#
_entry.id   02df4a1a51e71cb8acabed61e847f7f9
#
_cell.length_a   1.000
_cell.length_b   1.000
_cell.length_c   1.000
_cell.angle_alpha   90.00
_cell.angle_beta   90.00
_cell.angle_gamma   90.00
#
_symmetry.space_group_name_H-M   'P 1'
#
loop_
_entity.id
_entity.type
_entity.pdbx_description
1 polymer ?
#
loop_
_entity_poly.entity_id
_entity_poly.type
_entity_poly.pdbx_seq_one_letter_code
_entity_poly.pdbx_strand_id
1 'polypeptide(L)' 'MRIISGIWKGRRIKELKGFHSRPTTDFAKEGLFNVIEHSINIEALKVLDLFTGTGNISFEFISRGAQAVFSIDSKFHL' A
#
# COMPACT_ATOMS: atom_id res chain seq x y z
N MET A 1 -0.62 10.77 4.01
CA MET A 1 -0.26 9.59 3.19
C MET A 1 -0.63 9.82 1.74
N ARG A 2 0.21 9.39 0.85
CA ARG A 2 -0.05 9.49 -0.58
C ARG A 2 0.58 8.32 -1.33
N ILE A 3 0.09 8.09 -2.53
CA ILE A 3 0.67 7.10 -3.44
C ILE A 3 1.89 7.72 -4.09
N ILE A 4 3.02 7.02 -4.02
CA ILE A 4 4.32 7.55 -4.43
C ILE A 4 4.56 7.39 -5.92
N SER A 5 4.16 6.26 -6.50
CA SER A 5 4.45 5.94 -7.89
C SER A 5 3.33 5.14 -8.54
N GLY A 6 3.41 4.92 -9.85
CA GLY A 6 2.45 4.16 -10.62
C GLY A 6 1.31 5.01 -11.18
N ILE A 7 0.23 4.33 -11.61
CA ILE A 7 -0.89 5.01 -12.29
C ILE A 7 -1.62 6.03 -11.41
N TRP A 8 -1.52 5.88 -10.08
CA TRP A 8 -2.17 6.79 -9.13
C TRP A 8 -1.19 7.69 -8.40
N LYS A 9 0.01 7.88 -8.94
CA LYS A 9 1.04 8.71 -8.34
C LYS A 9 0.47 10.07 -7.90
N GLY A 10 0.75 10.44 -6.67
CA GLY A 10 0.36 11.72 -6.09
C GLY A 10 -1.03 11.75 -5.47
N ARG A 11 -1.84 10.71 -5.66
CA ARG A 11 -3.15 10.64 -4.99
C ARG A 11 -2.98 10.48 -3.50
N ARG A 12 -3.80 11.20 -2.76
CA ARG A 12 -3.81 11.10 -1.30
C ARG A 12 -4.72 9.98 -0.85
N ILE A 13 -4.26 9.25 0.16
CA ILE A 13 -5.05 8.21 0.82
C ILE A 13 -5.68 8.84 2.06
N LYS A 14 -7.02 8.81 2.12
CA LYS A 14 -7.75 9.40 3.22
C LYS A 14 -7.60 8.53 4.47
N GLU A 15 -7.22 9.14 5.59
CA GLU A 15 -7.20 8.44 6.86
C GLU A 15 -8.61 8.26 7.38
N LEU A 16 -8.87 7.06 7.93
CA LEU A 16 -10.14 6.79 8.59
C LEU A 16 -10.14 7.38 9.98
N LYS A 17 -11.16 8.17 10.27
CA LYS A 17 -11.31 8.79 11.58
C LYS A 17 -11.46 7.71 12.65
N GLY A 18 -10.71 7.86 13.73
CA GLY A 18 -10.72 6.89 14.84
C GLY A 18 -9.79 5.70 14.64
N PHE A 19 -9.08 5.64 13.55
CA PHE A 19 -8.11 4.59 13.31
C PHE A 19 -6.78 4.94 14.00
N HIS A 20 -6.34 4.10 14.93
CA HIS A 20 -5.20 4.38 15.79
C HIS A 20 -3.87 3.80 15.32
N SER A 21 -3.86 3.05 14.24
CA SER A 21 -2.61 2.50 13.69
C SER A 21 -1.78 3.61 13.06
N ARG A 22 -0.48 3.58 13.33
CA ARG A 22 0.45 4.50 12.70
C ARG A 22 0.67 4.06 11.25
N PRO A 23 0.33 4.89 10.26
CA PRO A 23 0.60 4.52 8.87
C PRO A 23 2.12 4.54 8.60
N THR A 24 2.52 3.75 7.62
CA THR A 24 3.88 3.82 7.09
C THR A 24 4.10 5.19 6.44
N THR A 25 5.19 5.86 6.79
CA THR A 25 5.48 7.18 6.21
C THR A 25 5.76 7.07 4.71
N ASP A 26 5.56 8.18 4.00
CA ASP A 26 5.86 8.24 2.57
C ASP A 26 7.33 7.90 2.29
N PHE A 27 8.23 8.39 3.12
CA PHE A 27 9.67 8.12 2.99
C PHE A 27 9.98 6.63 3.14
N ALA A 28 9.44 6.00 4.20
CA ALA A 28 9.67 4.57 4.44
C ALA A 28 9.06 3.71 3.34
N LYS A 29 7.87 4.08 2.87
CA LYS A 29 7.20 3.40 1.78
C LYS A 29 8.00 3.47 0.48
N GLU A 30 8.51 4.65 0.14
CA GLU A 30 9.34 4.84 -1.04
C GLU A 30 10.59 3.95 -0.99
N GLY A 31 11.28 3.92 0.15
CA GLY A 31 12.45 3.07 0.34
C GLY A 31 12.13 1.60 0.19
N LEU A 32 11.06 1.15 0.81
CA LEU A 32 10.60 -0.24 0.72
C LEU A 32 10.30 -0.65 -0.73
N PHE A 33 9.52 0.15 -1.44
CA PHE A 33 9.14 -0.18 -2.81
C PHE A 33 10.29 -0.07 -3.79
N ASN A 34 11.26 0.81 -3.55
CA ASN A 34 12.48 0.84 -4.36
C ASN A 34 13.22 -0.49 -4.28
N VAL A 35 13.34 -1.08 -3.09
CA VAL A 35 13.96 -2.40 -2.92
C VAL A 35 13.15 -3.47 -3.63
N ILE A 36 11.84 -3.47 -3.46
CA ILE A 36 10.96 -4.47 -4.08
C ILE A 36 11.07 -4.41 -5.61
N GLU A 37 10.99 -3.23 -6.20
CA GLU A 37 11.04 -3.08 -7.66
C GLU A 37 12.37 -3.52 -8.27
N HIS A 38 13.47 -3.37 -7.53
CA HIS A 38 14.78 -3.85 -8.00
C HIS A 38 14.94 -5.36 -7.91
N SER A 39 14.16 -6.00 -7.05
CA SER A 39 14.30 -7.43 -6.77
C SER A 39 13.26 -8.29 -7.45
N ILE A 40 12.06 -7.75 -7.68
CA ILE A 40 10.89 -8.51 -8.12
C ILE A 40 10.10 -7.68 -9.14
N ASN A 41 9.54 -8.35 -10.15
CA ASN A 41 8.60 -7.70 -11.07
C ASN A 41 7.24 -7.56 -10.38
N ILE A 42 6.87 -6.35 -10.00
CA ILE A 42 5.60 -6.08 -9.29
C ILE A 42 4.39 -6.51 -10.13
N GLU A 43 4.43 -6.37 -11.43
CA GLU A 43 3.32 -6.75 -12.33
C GLU A 43 3.00 -8.26 -12.28
N ALA A 44 3.95 -9.07 -11.86
CA ALA A 44 3.76 -10.51 -11.70
C ALA A 44 3.26 -10.90 -10.31
N LEU A 45 3.14 -9.96 -9.38
CA LEU A 45 2.83 -10.26 -7.99
C LEU A 45 1.34 -10.36 -7.71
N LYS A 46 1.00 -11.35 -6.90
CA LYS A 46 -0.23 -11.41 -6.13
C LYS A 46 0.14 -11.15 -4.67
N VAL A 47 -0.46 -10.14 -4.06
CA VAL A 47 -0.07 -9.64 -2.75
C VAL A 47 -1.16 -9.91 -1.73
N LEU A 48 -0.77 -10.38 -0.56
CA LEU A 48 -1.66 -10.49 0.60
C LEU A 48 -1.17 -9.54 1.68
N ASP A 49 -1.97 -8.55 2.02
CA ASP A 49 -1.70 -7.58 3.07
C ASP A 49 -2.59 -7.90 4.27
N LEU A 50 -2.00 -8.46 5.30
CA LEU A 50 -2.73 -8.93 6.48
C LEU A 50 -3.09 -7.84 7.48
N PHE A 51 -2.42 -6.70 7.40
CA PHE A 51 -2.62 -5.59 8.34
C PHE A 51 -2.71 -4.28 7.57
N THR A 52 -3.71 -4.20 6.69
CA THR A 52 -3.76 -3.15 5.70
C THR A 52 -3.97 -1.75 6.29
N GLY A 53 -4.61 -1.65 7.44
CA GLY A 53 -4.91 -0.35 8.04
C GLY A 53 -5.71 0.53 7.09
N THR A 54 -5.15 1.68 6.72
CA THR A 54 -5.75 2.60 5.75
C THR A 54 -5.67 2.11 4.31
N GLY A 55 -4.98 1.00 4.07
CA GLY A 55 -4.73 0.49 2.73
C GLY A 55 -3.49 1.10 2.06
N ASN A 56 -2.68 1.82 2.81
CA ASN A 56 -1.54 2.57 2.27
C ASN A 56 -0.60 1.70 1.43
N ILE A 57 -0.19 0.54 1.95
CA ILE A 57 0.70 -0.38 1.24
C ILE A 57 -0.03 -1.07 0.09
N SER A 58 -1.26 -1.52 0.33
CA SER A 58 -2.07 -2.18 -0.70
C SER A 58 -2.31 -1.27 -1.90
N PHE A 59 -2.69 -0.02 -1.68
CA PHE A 59 -2.91 0.93 -2.76
C PHE A 59 -1.62 1.21 -3.55
N GLU A 60 -0.48 1.23 -2.87
CA GLU A 60 0.80 1.41 -3.55
C GLU A 60 1.10 0.24 -4.50
N PHE A 61 0.90 -1.01 -4.06
CA PHE A 61 1.05 -2.18 -4.93
C PHE A 61 0.13 -2.12 -6.15
N ILE A 62 -1.13 -1.76 -5.93
CA ILE A 62 -2.10 -1.65 -7.03
C ILE A 62 -1.65 -0.56 -8.01
N SER A 63 -1.26 0.60 -7.50
CA SER A 63 -0.82 1.72 -8.33
C SER A 63 0.40 1.36 -9.18
N ARG A 64 1.31 0.56 -8.65
CA ARG A 64 2.51 0.12 -9.37
C ARG A 64 2.27 -1.07 -10.29
N GLY A 65 1.05 -1.56 -10.38
CA GLY A 65 0.66 -2.56 -11.38
C GLY A 65 0.62 -3.99 -10.90
N ALA A 66 0.60 -4.27 -9.60
CA ALA A 66 0.46 -5.62 -9.08
C ALA A 66 -0.75 -6.32 -9.69
N GLN A 67 -0.60 -7.61 -9.98
CA GLN A 67 -1.64 -8.40 -10.63
C GLN A 67 -2.90 -8.50 -9.79
N ALA A 68 -2.75 -8.70 -8.48
CA ALA A 68 -3.85 -8.74 -7.53
C ALA A 68 -3.35 -8.37 -6.14
N VAL A 69 -4.21 -7.72 -5.35
CA VAL A 69 -3.91 -7.38 -3.95
C VAL A 69 -5.12 -7.74 -3.11
N PHE A 70 -4.89 -8.53 -2.08
CA PHE A 70 -5.88 -8.90 -1.08
C PHE A 70 -5.54 -8.22 0.23
N SER A 71 -6.43 -7.40 0.76
CA SER A 71 -6.22 -6.61 1.96
C SER A 71 -7.14 -7.08 3.08
N ILE A 72 -6.56 -7.39 4.23
CA ILE A 72 -7.29 -7.84 5.41
C ILE A 72 -6.79 -7.04 6.61
N ASP A 73 -7.74 -6.56 7.43
CA ASP A 73 -7.38 -5.92 8.69
C ASP A 73 -8.41 -6.29 9.76
N SER A 74 -7.92 -6.91 10.84
CA SER A 74 -8.76 -7.36 11.95
C SER A 74 -9.38 -6.20 12.75
N LYS A 75 -8.92 -4.98 12.54
CA LYS A 75 -9.46 -3.78 13.21
C LYS A 75 -10.72 -3.24 12.55
N PHE A 76 -11.05 -3.71 11.36
CA PHE A 76 -12.27 -3.34 10.68
C PHE A 76 -13.33 -4.41 10.92
N HIS A 77 -14.37 -4.02 11.61
CA HIS A 77 -15.58 -4.80 11.77
C HIS A 77 -16.65 -4.19 10.88
N LEU A 78 -17.00 -4.91 9.87
CA LEU A 78 -18.08 -4.49 8.97
C LEU A 78 -19.39 -5.08 9.46
#